data_3515f4aa9eac4914b0d45fa0526de290
#
_entry.id   3515f4aa9eac4914b0d45fa0526de290
#
_cell.length_a   1.000
_cell.length_b   1.000
_cell.length_c   1.000
_cell.angle_alpha   90.00
_cell.angle_beta   90.00
_cell.angle_gamma   90.00
#
_symmetry.space_group_name_H-M   'P 1'
#
loop_
_entity.id
_entity.type
_entity.pdbx_description
1 polymer ?
#
loop_
_entity_poly.entity_id
_entity_poly.type
_entity_poly.pdbx_seq_one_letter_code
_entity_poly.pdbx_strand_id
1 'polypeptide(L)'
;CYAHADTDPKNKGGHVIWVAIADVAHYVRSGSALDREARKRGNSSYFPDRVVPMLPDRLSGDLCSLHEGVPRACLAVRMVVDKAGNKIAHSFHRGLMRSAASLNYQEVQAAQDGDVNDKCAPFLETVIQPLFAAYEALKAARAERQPLDLDLPERRIELSEDGKVASVAFRDRLDAHKLIEEFMVLANVAAAETLIKKRTPLLFRVHEEPDQQKLEALREVAQTSGLTLAKGQVLMTRHLNQLLSQASNSENAELINISTLRSMQQAYYNVENFGHFGLALKSYAHFTSPIRRYADLIVHRALVSAHGWGEDGLSPSEIEDLDATAKHISETERRSMAAERDTTDRYLAAYLSDRVGAEFTGRISGIARFGAFVKLDETGADGLLPMRALGREYFHHDPDTQTLMGADTGLTIGLGDRVVVKLAAAVPVTGGLELELLEIAGERRKPFDGRGRGKGKGPHRRKFVASKAKSDKVKKKKLRKRS
;
A
#
# COMPACT_ATOMS: atom_id res chain seq x y z
N CYS A 1 4.62 6.64 -23.01
CA CYS A 1 3.37 7.41 -23.08
C CYS A 1 3.49 8.54 -24.08
N TYR A 2 2.36 8.92 -24.67
CA TYR A 2 2.25 10.07 -25.58
C TYR A 2 0.84 10.67 -25.49
N ALA A 3 0.71 11.97 -25.58
CA ALA A 3 -0.59 12.64 -25.59
C ALA A 3 -0.59 13.79 -26.59
N HIS A 4 -1.77 14.13 -27.09
CA HIS A 4 -2.00 15.32 -27.91
C HIS A 4 -3.44 15.79 -27.75
N ALA A 5 -3.71 17.06 -28.08
CA ALA A 5 -5.07 17.58 -28.13
C ALA A 5 -5.92 16.76 -29.14
N ASP A 6 -7.16 16.51 -28.82
CA ASP A 6 -8.08 15.83 -29.75
C ASP A 6 -8.45 16.79 -30.87
N THR A 7 -8.37 16.28 -32.11
CA THR A 7 -8.70 17.05 -33.31
C THR A 7 -10.17 16.89 -33.73
N ASP A 8 -10.94 16.04 -33.04
CA ASP A 8 -12.38 15.88 -33.29
C ASP A 8 -13.14 17.15 -32.85
N PRO A 9 -13.85 17.84 -33.77
CA PRO A 9 -14.64 19.00 -33.42
C PRO A 9 -15.71 18.75 -32.36
N LYS A 10 -16.14 17.48 -32.18
CA LYS A 10 -17.11 17.05 -31.16
C LYS A 10 -16.51 16.95 -29.77
N ASN A 11 -15.17 16.89 -29.66
CA ASN A 11 -14.42 16.79 -28.41
C ASN A 11 -13.47 17.99 -28.22
N LYS A 12 -13.97 19.19 -28.42
CA LYS A 12 -13.17 20.43 -28.31
C LYS A 12 -12.59 20.59 -26.91
N GLY A 13 -11.27 20.68 -26.82
CA GLY A 13 -10.51 20.78 -25.56
C GLY A 13 -10.26 19.43 -24.88
N GLY A 14 -10.63 18.32 -25.52
CA GLY A 14 -10.27 16.98 -25.07
C GLY A 14 -8.88 16.56 -25.51
N HIS A 15 -8.45 15.40 -25.07
CA HIS A 15 -7.13 14.85 -25.34
C HIS A 15 -7.19 13.40 -25.81
N VAL A 16 -6.21 13.02 -26.61
CA VAL A 16 -5.92 11.63 -26.98
C VAL A 16 -4.66 11.21 -26.26
N ILE A 17 -4.76 10.12 -25.49
CA ILE A 17 -3.66 9.59 -24.69
C ILE A 17 -3.30 8.19 -25.20
N TRP A 18 -2.03 7.93 -25.43
CA TRP A 18 -1.49 6.64 -25.78
C TRP A 18 -0.61 6.09 -24.67
N VAL A 19 -0.89 4.85 -24.29
CA VAL A 19 -0.06 4.08 -23.34
C VAL A 19 0.34 2.78 -24.04
N ALA A 20 1.63 2.58 -24.29
CA ALA A 20 2.17 1.36 -24.88
C ALA A 20 2.96 0.59 -23.82
N ILE A 21 2.64 -0.68 -23.68
CA ILE A 21 3.21 -1.61 -22.70
C ILE A 21 3.88 -2.76 -23.45
N ALA A 22 5.03 -3.23 -22.98
CA ALA A 22 5.72 -4.37 -23.58
C ALA A 22 4.79 -5.59 -23.74
N ASP A 23 4.77 -6.21 -24.91
CA ASP A 23 4.00 -7.42 -25.18
C ASP A 23 4.73 -8.66 -24.65
N VAL A 24 4.64 -8.86 -23.36
CA VAL A 24 5.26 -10.01 -22.68
C VAL A 24 4.60 -11.33 -23.09
N ALA A 25 3.31 -11.33 -23.44
CA ALA A 25 2.59 -12.51 -23.90
C ALA A 25 3.21 -13.09 -25.19
N HIS A 26 3.81 -12.26 -26.02
CA HIS A 26 4.55 -12.68 -27.21
C HIS A 26 5.69 -13.65 -26.88
N TYR A 27 6.42 -13.43 -25.79
CA TYR A 27 7.57 -14.22 -25.35
C TYR A 27 7.21 -15.33 -24.39
N VAL A 28 6.30 -15.06 -23.44
CA VAL A 28 5.91 -15.98 -22.39
C VAL A 28 4.60 -16.68 -22.77
N ARG A 29 4.73 -17.79 -23.49
CA ARG A 29 3.59 -18.56 -23.97
C ARG A 29 2.94 -19.36 -22.85
N SER A 30 1.61 -19.47 -22.87
CA SER A 30 0.83 -20.29 -21.93
C SER A 30 1.39 -21.70 -21.81
N GLY A 31 1.55 -22.21 -20.59
CA GLY A 31 2.02 -23.56 -20.29
C GLY A 31 3.52 -23.80 -20.57
N SER A 32 4.27 -22.82 -21.06
CA SER A 32 5.72 -22.94 -21.26
C SER A 32 6.48 -23.04 -19.92
N ALA A 33 7.76 -23.40 -19.95
CA ALA A 33 8.60 -23.40 -18.74
C ALA A 33 8.73 -22.00 -18.14
N LEU A 34 8.83 -20.97 -18.98
CA LEU A 34 8.85 -19.57 -18.55
C LEU A 34 7.53 -19.17 -17.85
N ASP A 35 6.41 -19.58 -18.40
CA ASP A 35 5.10 -19.31 -17.85
C ASP A 35 4.88 -19.98 -16.49
N ARG A 36 5.24 -21.25 -16.39
CA ARG A 36 5.13 -21.97 -15.10
C ARG A 36 5.99 -21.32 -14.01
N GLU A 37 7.20 -20.90 -14.33
CA GLU A 37 8.08 -20.23 -13.36
C GLU A 37 7.56 -18.81 -13.03
N ALA A 38 7.07 -18.04 -14.02
CA ALA A 38 6.47 -16.74 -13.81
C ALA A 38 5.22 -16.82 -12.91
N ARG A 39 4.33 -17.80 -13.14
CA ARG A 39 3.17 -18.07 -12.30
C ARG A 39 3.57 -18.43 -10.87
N LYS A 40 4.57 -19.32 -10.69
CA LYS A 40 5.09 -19.72 -9.38
C LYS A 40 5.61 -18.52 -8.58
N ARG A 41 6.31 -17.59 -9.23
CA ARG A 41 6.80 -16.35 -8.61
C ARG A 41 5.66 -15.38 -8.33
N GLY A 42 4.73 -15.23 -9.27
CA GLY A 42 3.58 -14.34 -9.24
C GLY A 42 3.92 -12.88 -9.52
N ASN A 43 5.02 -12.40 -8.96
CA ASN A 43 5.53 -11.04 -9.15
C ASN A 43 7.04 -10.95 -8.93
N SER A 44 7.63 -9.82 -9.36
CA SER A 44 9.00 -9.44 -8.97
C SER A 44 9.00 -8.88 -7.55
N SER A 45 10.08 -9.14 -6.79
CA SER A 45 10.29 -8.59 -5.44
C SER A 45 11.44 -7.59 -5.46
N TYR A 46 11.25 -6.45 -4.78
CA TYR A 46 12.18 -5.31 -4.81
C TYR A 46 12.81 -5.10 -3.44
N PHE A 47 14.09 -5.39 -3.33
CA PHE A 47 14.89 -5.19 -2.13
C PHE A 47 15.79 -3.96 -2.29
N PRO A 48 16.28 -3.36 -1.20
CA PRO A 48 17.16 -2.21 -1.29
C PRO A 48 18.42 -2.44 -2.13
N ASP A 49 18.95 -3.66 -2.13
CA ASP A 49 20.21 -4.03 -2.80
C ASP A 49 20.01 -4.78 -4.14
N ARG A 50 18.84 -5.33 -4.40
CA ARG A 50 18.59 -6.14 -5.60
C ARG A 50 17.12 -6.29 -5.93
N VAL A 51 16.86 -6.69 -7.17
CA VAL A 51 15.53 -7.14 -7.61
C VAL A 51 15.59 -8.65 -7.84
N VAL A 52 14.59 -9.38 -7.33
CA VAL A 52 14.32 -10.77 -7.70
C VAL A 52 13.21 -10.75 -8.75
N PRO A 53 13.55 -10.85 -10.04
CA PRO A 53 12.59 -10.63 -11.12
C PRO A 53 11.65 -11.83 -11.29
N MET A 54 10.42 -11.58 -11.75
CA MET A 54 9.46 -12.61 -12.16
C MET A 54 9.95 -13.38 -13.40
N LEU A 55 10.53 -12.64 -14.34
CA LEU A 55 11.06 -13.18 -15.60
C LEU A 55 12.60 -13.12 -15.62
N PRO A 56 13.28 -14.00 -16.38
CA PRO A 56 14.72 -13.90 -16.58
C PRO A 56 15.15 -12.52 -17.09
N ASP A 57 16.33 -12.06 -16.69
CA ASP A 57 16.86 -10.74 -17.01
C ASP A 57 16.91 -10.45 -18.52
N ARG A 58 17.24 -11.46 -19.35
CA ARG A 58 17.19 -11.34 -20.82
C ARG A 58 15.80 -10.94 -21.35
N LEU A 59 14.72 -11.26 -20.64
CA LEU A 59 13.38 -10.78 -20.98
C LEU A 59 13.07 -9.46 -20.30
N SER A 60 13.22 -9.39 -18.98
CA SER A 60 12.84 -8.22 -18.20
C SER A 60 13.71 -7.00 -18.44
N GLY A 61 15.02 -7.19 -18.59
CA GLY A 61 16.00 -6.13 -18.80
C GLY A 61 16.32 -5.81 -20.26
N ASP A 62 16.01 -6.73 -21.21
CA ASP A 62 16.32 -6.54 -22.62
C ASP A 62 15.09 -6.67 -23.53
N LEU A 63 14.67 -7.89 -23.89
CA LEU A 63 13.70 -8.11 -24.97
C LEU A 63 12.33 -7.48 -24.72
N CYS A 64 11.88 -7.45 -23.48
CA CYS A 64 10.62 -6.78 -23.09
C CYS A 64 10.85 -5.32 -22.66
N SER A 65 12.09 -4.86 -22.48
CA SER A 65 12.37 -3.47 -22.13
C SER A 65 12.20 -2.56 -23.35
N LEU A 66 11.46 -1.46 -23.17
CA LEU A 66 11.18 -0.49 -24.24
C LEU A 66 12.35 0.49 -24.43
N HIS A 67 13.52 -0.04 -24.80
CA HIS A 67 14.73 0.75 -25.01
C HIS A 67 14.55 1.83 -26.09
N GLU A 68 15.22 2.96 -25.88
CA GLU A 68 15.23 4.09 -26.80
C GLU A 68 15.78 3.68 -28.18
N GLY A 69 15.10 4.10 -29.24
CA GLY A 69 15.51 3.86 -30.62
C GLY A 69 15.33 2.44 -31.13
N VAL A 70 14.95 1.47 -30.26
CA VAL A 70 14.84 0.05 -30.61
C VAL A 70 13.36 -0.34 -30.84
N PRO A 71 13.02 -1.01 -31.97
CA PRO A 71 11.67 -1.55 -32.17
C PRO A 71 11.39 -2.65 -31.15
N ARG A 72 10.26 -2.54 -30.43
CA ARG A 72 9.81 -3.51 -29.44
C ARG A 72 8.33 -3.85 -29.61
N ALA A 73 8.00 -5.13 -29.43
CA ALA A 73 6.60 -5.58 -29.42
C ALA A 73 5.84 -4.95 -28.25
N CYS A 74 4.66 -4.41 -28.52
CA CYS A 74 3.84 -3.76 -27.52
C CYS A 74 2.35 -4.05 -27.71
N LEU A 75 1.60 -3.99 -26.61
CA LEU A 75 0.18 -3.74 -26.55
C LEU A 75 -0.04 -2.28 -26.18
N ALA A 76 -0.67 -1.52 -27.05
CA ALA A 76 -0.94 -0.12 -26.85
C ALA A 76 -2.44 0.13 -26.68
N VAL A 77 -2.81 1.02 -25.78
CA VAL A 77 -4.15 1.56 -25.67
C VAL A 77 -4.18 3.02 -26.06
N ARG A 78 -5.10 3.35 -26.99
CA ARG A 78 -5.47 4.72 -27.33
C ARG A 78 -6.71 5.07 -26.52
N MET A 79 -6.67 6.12 -25.75
CA MET A 79 -7.76 6.61 -24.92
C MET A 79 -8.11 8.03 -25.32
N VAL A 80 -9.40 8.33 -25.44
CA VAL A 80 -9.90 9.66 -25.71
C VAL A 80 -10.60 10.16 -24.45
N VAL A 81 -10.19 11.32 -23.97
CA VAL A 81 -10.80 11.99 -22.83
C VAL A 81 -11.40 13.32 -23.25
N ASP A 82 -12.50 13.70 -22.61
CA ASP A 82 -13.11 15.01 -22.80
C ASP A 82 -12.35 16.11 -22.06
N LYS A 83 -12.80 17.35 -22.18
CA LYS A 83 -12.22 18.51 -21.49
C LYS A 83 -12.21 18.37 -19.96
N ALA A 84 -13.15 17.63 -19.39
CA ALA A 84 -13.26 17.36 -17.96
C ALA A 84 -12.43 16.15 -17.50
N GLY A 85 -11.72 15.50 -18.42
CA GLY A 85 -10.90 14.31 -18.16
C GLY A 85 -11.66 12.99 -18.11
N ASN A 86 -12.95 12.97 -18.46
CA ASN A 86 -13.71 11.74 -18.53
C ASN A 86 -13.34 10.95 -19.79
N LYS A 87 -13.05 9.66 -19.64
CA LYS A 87 -12.77 8.79 -20.77
C LYS A 87 -14.06 8.54 -21.57
N ILE A 88 -14.10 8.99 -22.83
CA ILE A 88 -15.24 8.84 -23.74
C ILE A 88 -15.08 7.70 -24.72
N ALA A 89 -13.85 7.32 -25.07
CA ALA A 89 -13.57 6.19 -25.95
C ALA A 89 -12.19 5.59 -25.68
N HIS A 90 -12.00 4.33 -26.07
CA HIS A 90 -10.67 3.72 -26.12
C HIS A 90 -10.62 2.59 -27.17
N SER A 91 -9.41 2.28 -27.62
CA SER A 91 -9.13 1.14 -28.49
C SER A 91 -7.76 0.54 -28.18
N PHE A 92 -7.66 -0.79 -28.24
CA PHE A 92 -6.40 -1.52 -28.07
C PHE A 92 -5.79 -1.85 -29.43
N HIS A 93 -4.45 -1.88 -29.46
CA HIS A 93 -3.65 -2.16 -30.64
C HIS A 93 -2.47 -3.04 -30.25
N ARG A 94 -2.14 -4.00 -31.08
CA ARG A 94 -0.94 -4.83 -30.97
C ARG A 94 0.01 -4.50 -32.10
N GLY A 95 1.29 -4.25 -31.78
CA GLY A 95 2.23 -3.85 -32.83
C GLY A 95 3.66 -3.67 -32.33
N LEU A 96 4.43 -2.98 -33.14
CA LEU A 96 5.80 -2.56 -32.80
C LEU A 96 5.81 -1.07 -32.47
N MET A 97 6.47 -0.71 -31.37
CA MET A 97 6.77 0.66 -31.04
C MET A 97 8.27 0.90 -31.06
N ARG A 98 8.66 2.16 -31.24
CA ARG A 98 10.04 2.63 -31.05
C ARG A 98 9.99 3.79 -30.08
N SER A 99 10.65 3.65 -28.92
CA SER A 99 10.75 4.73 -27.94
C SER A 99 11.62 5.86 -28.49
N ALA A 100 11.13 7.08 -28.46
CA ALA A 100 11.87 8.25 -28.93
C ALA A 100 12.91 8.74 -27.91
N ALA A 101 12.61 8.58 -26.61
CA ALA A 101 13.51 8.94 -25.52
C ALA A 101 13.19 8.14 -24.26
N SER A 102 14.20 7.92 -23.43
CA SER A 102 14.08 7.37 -22.07
C SER A 102 14.28 8.49 -21.06
N LEU A 103 13.20 9.10 -20.60
CA LEU A 103 13.20 10.22 -19.65
C LEU A 103 12.88 9.75 -18.24
N ASN A 104 13.52 10.32 -17.22
CA ASN A 104 13.17 10.07 -15.82
C ASN A 104 12.23 11.14 -15.28
N TYR A 105 11.59 10.86 -14.13
CA TYR A 105 10.58 11.74 -13.53
C TYR A 105 11.14 13.12 -13.14
N GLN A 106 12.37 13.16 -12.61
CA GLN A 106 13.02 14.41 -12.20
C GLN A 106 13.31 15.30 -13.39
N GLU A 107 13.87 14.73 -14.49
CA GLU A 107 14.14 15.48 -15.73
C GLU A 107 12.85 16.05 -16.33
N VAL A 108 11.78 15.24 -16.37
CA VAL A 108 10.48 15.65 -16.92
C VAL A 108 9.84 16.73 -16.05
N GLN A 109 9.89 16.60 -14.72
CA GLN A 109 9.38 17.62 -13.81
C GLN A 109 10.16 18.93 -13.93
N ALA A 110 11.49 18.86 -13.90
CA ALA A 110 12.36 20.04 -14.05
C ALA A 110 12.07 20.78 -15.37
N ALA A 111 11.94 20.03 -16.49
CA ALA A 111 11.60 20.61 -17.77
C ALA A 111 10.23 21.30 -17.78
N GLN A 112 9.23 20.72 -17.11
CA GLN A 112 7.90 21.33 -16.94
C GLN A 112 7.96 22.60 -16.09
N ASP A 113 8.83 22.64 -15.09
CA ASP A 113 9.02 23.78 -14.16
C ASP A 113 9.92 24.88 -14.75
N GLY A 114 10.47 24.67 -15.98
CA GLY A 114 11.26 25.66 -16.73
C GLY A 114 12.77 25.41 -16.73
N ASP A 115 13.27 24.37 -16.01
CA ASP A 115 14.67 23.95 -16.05
C ASP A 115 14.85 22.81 -17.05
N VAL A 116 15.08 23.19 -18.32
CA VAL A 116 15.07 22.28 -19.47
C VAL A 116 16.50 21.85 -19.83
N ASN A 117 16.82 20.57 -19.62
CA ASN A 117 18.09 20.01 -20.06
C ASN A 117 18.09 19.64 -21.57
N ASP A 118 19.29 19.39 -22.15
CA ASP A 118 19.46 19.03 -23.57
C ASP A 118 18.67 17.81 -24.01
N LYS A 119 18.42 16.85 -23.10
CA LYS A 119 17.68 15.63 -23.37
C LYS A 119 16.17 15.87 -23.47
N CYS A 120 15.63 16.76 -22.67
CA CYS A 120 14.21 17.12 -22.65
C CYS A 120 13.85 18.18 -23.69
N ALA A 121 14.78 19.07 -24.05
CA ALA A 121 14.54 20.18 -24.96
C ALA A 121 13.84 19.79 -26.27
N PRO A 122 14.25 18.72 -27.01
CA PRO A 122 13.58 18.32 -28.25
C PRO A 122 12.14 17.85 -28.07
N PHE A 123 11.74 17.47 -26.84
CA PHE A 123 10.47 16.87 -26.53
C PHE A 123 9.54 17.79 -25.70
N LEU A 124 10.00 18.98 -25.32
CA LEU A 124 9.27 19.87 -24.43
C LEU A 124 7.87 20.21 -24.98
N GLU A 125 7.83 20.82 -26.17
CA GLU A 125 6.59 21.30 -26.78
C GLU A 125 5.74 20.17 -27.39
N THR A 126 6.41 19.13 -27.91
CA THR A 126 5.72 18.08 -28.68
C THR A 126 5.28 16.89 -27.86
N VAL A 127 5.86 16.67 -26.67
CA VAL A 127 5.57 15.52 -25.80
C VAL A 127 5.28 15.92 -24.37
N ILE A 128 6.21 16.64 -23.69
CA ILE A 128 6.11 16.90 -22.25
C ILE A 128 4.90 17.79 -21.95
N GLN A 129 4.81 18.96 -22.57
CA GLN A 129 3.68 19.87 -22.36
C GLN A 129 2.31 19.25 -22.71
N PRO A 130 2.13 18.52 -23.83
CA PRO A 130 0.89 17.80 -24.11
C PRO A 130 0.54 16.70 -23.07
N LEU A 131 1.55 16.00 -22.52
CA LEU A 131 1.34 15.03 -21.46
C LEU A 131 0.78 15.71 -20.19
N PHE A 132 1.38 16.84 -19.78
CA PHE A 132 0.88 17.60 -18.62
C PHE A 132 -0.48 18.23 -18.89
N ALA A 133 -0.76 18.73 -20.10
CA ALA A 133 -2.09 19.24 -20.46
C ALA A 133 -3.18 18.16 -20.34
N ALA A 134 -2.91 16.94 -20.80
CA ALA A 134 -3.81 15.80 -20.62
C ALA A 134 -3.94 15.39 -19.14
N TYR A 135 -2.84 15.46 -18.38
CA TYR A 135 -2.84 15.17 -16.95
C TYR A 135 -3.71 16.15 -16.16
N GLU A 136 -3.68 17.44 -16.45
CA GLU A 136 -4.53 18.42 -15.75
C GLU A 136 -6.02 18.11 -15.94
N ALA A 137 -6.44 17.65 -17.12
CA ALA A 137 -7.81 17.19 -17.32
C ALA A 137 -8.14 15.96 -16.47
N LEU A 138 -7.22 14.94 -16.43
CA LEU A 138 -7.40 13.74 -15.60
C LEU A 138 -7.39 14.06 -14.11
N LYS A 139 -6.60 15.02 -13.68
CA LYS A 139 -6.54 15.50 -12.29
C LYS A 139 -7.88 16.11 -11.85
N ALA A 140 -8.56 16.86 -12.73
CA ALA A 140 -9.91 17.35 -12.48
C ALA A 140 -10.91 16.20 -12.32
N ALA A 141 -10.91 15.21 -13.24
CA ALA A 141 -11.75 14.03 -13.14
C ALA A 141 -11.44 13.17 -11.88
N ARG A 142 -10.17 13.09 -11.49
CA ARG A 142 -9.75 12.45 -10.23
C ARG A 142 -10.36 13.14 -9.01
N ALA A 143 -10.34 14.49 -9.00
CA ALA A 143 -10.91 15.27 -7.90
C ALA A 143 -12.42 15.04 -7.74
N GLU A 144 -13.15 14.86 -8.84
CA GLU A 144 -14.58 14.50 -8.81
C GLU A 144 -14.82 13.05 -8.38
N ARG A 145 -13.98 12.11 -8.85
CA ARG A 145 -14.04 10.68 -8.48
C ARG A 145 -13.72 10.47 -7.01
N GLN A 146 -12.87 11.31 -6.41
CA GLN A 146 -12.43 11.27 -5.02
C GLN A 146 -11.91 9.89 -4.57
N PRO A 147 -10.87 9.33 -5.21
CA PRO A 147 -10.19 8.16 -4.67
C PRO A 147 -9.68 8.45 -3.26
N LEU A 148 -9.47 7.40 -2.47
CA LEU A 148 -8.93 7.56 -1.11
C LEU A 148 -7.54 8.22 -1.17
N ASP A 149 -7.40 9.34 -0.50
CA ASP A 149 -6.19 10.15 -0.51
C ASP A 149 -5.49 10.08 0.87
N LEU A 150 -4.73 8.99 1.06
CA LEU A 150 -3.90 8.80 2.25
C LEU A 150 -2.52 9.40 2.00
N ASP A 151 -2.10 10.29 2.89
CA ASP A 151 -0.74 10.82 2.89
C ASP A 151 0.20 9.84 3.59
N LEU A 152 0.83 8.97 2.80
CA LEU A 152 1.75 7.95 3.26
C LEU A 152 3.11 8.17 2.58
N PRO A 153 4.08 8.82 3.25
CA PRO A 153 5.39 9.05 2.68
C PRO A 153 6.14 7.73 2.44
N GLU A 154 6.63 7.55 1.22
CA GLU A 154 7.45 6.40 0.84
C GLU A 154 8.91 6.61 1.25
N ARG A 155 9.49 5.62 1.93
CA ARG A 155 10.92 5.63 2.30
C ARG A 155 11.79 5.21 1.12
N ARG A 156 12.91 5.87 0.96
CA ARG A 156 13.99 5.49 0.06
C ARG A 156 15.25 5.22 0.88
N ILE A 157 15.76 4.01 0.78
CA ILE A 157 17.05 3.62 1.35
C ILE A 157 18.08 3.70 0.23
N GLU A 158 19.13 4.46 0.45
CA GLU A 158 20.27 4.53 -0.45
C GLU A 158 21.43 3.74 0.15
N LEU A 159 22.02 2.89 -0.66
CA LEU A 159 23.16 2.07 -0.26
C LEU A 159 24.45 2.67 -0.81
N SER A 160 25.51 2.57 -0.03
CA SER A 160 26.88 2.84 -0.46
C SER A 160 27.41 1.69 -1.33
N GLU A 161 28.58 1.87 -1.94
CA GLU A 161 29.22 0.86 -2.80
C GLU A 161 29.54 -0.45 -2.06
N ASP A 162 29.77 -0.38 -0.76
CA ASP A 162 30.01 -1.54 0.13
C ASP A 162 28.70 -2.17 0.66
N GLY A 163 27.53 -1.75 0.14
CA GLY A 163 26.23 -2.33 0.44
C GLY A 163 25.64 -1.95 1.80
N LYS A 164 26.23 -0.95 2.49
CA LYS A 164 25.67 -0.38 3.71
C LYS A 164 24.69 0.74 3.42
N VAL A 165 23.80 1.01 4.35
CA VAL A 165 22.87 2.15 4.23
C VAL A 165 23.66 3.46 4.37
N ALA A 166 23.69 4.23 3.29
CA ALA A 166 24.29 5.55 3.26
C ALA A 166 23.33 6.62 3.75
N SER A 167 22.06 6.55 3.31
CA SER A 167 21.02 7.48 3.72
C SER A 167 19.63 6.82 3.74
N VAL A 168 18.75 7.39 4.56
CA VAL A 168 17.33 7.08 4.58
C VAL A 168 16.59 8.39 4.39
N ALA A 169 15.81 8.52 3.32
CA ALA A 169 15.05 9.70 3.00
C ALA A 169 13.60 9.33 2.64
N PHE A 170 12.72 10.31 2.71
CA PHE A 170 11.37 10.18 2.15
C PHE A 170 11.37 10.67 0.70
N ARG A 171 10.64 9.97 -0.15
CA ARG A 171 10.56 10.26 -1.58
C ARG A 171 9.54 11.35 -1.84
N ASP A 172 9.96 12.41 -2.54
CA ASP A 172 9.03 13.43 -3.03
C ASP A 172 8.13 12.86 -4.13
N ARG A 173 6.84 13.12 -4.02
CA ARG A 173 5.84 12.71 -5.00
C ARG A 173 5.59 13.82 -6.01
N LEU A 174 6.43 13.89 -7.05
CA LEU A 174 6.35 14.87 -8.14
C LEU A 174 5.07 14.71 -8.97
N ASP A 175 4.63 15.77 -9.63
CA ASP A 175 3.48 15.70 -10.53
C ASP A 175 3.74 14.80 -11.75
N ALA A 176 5.01 14.69 -12.19
CA ALA A 176 5.41 13.73 -13.22
C ALA A 176 5.12 12.25 -12.80
N HIS A 177 5.22 11.90 -11.50
CA HIS A 177 4.81 10.58 -11.00
C HIS A 177 3.29 10.41 -11.06
N LYS A 178 2.54 11.42 -10.61
CA LYS A 178 1.07 11.41 -10.60
C LYS A 178 0.48 11.35 -12.01
N LEU A 179 1.13 12.03 -12.98
CA LEU A 179 0.78 11.98 -14.39
C LEU A 179 0.80 10.54 -14.91
N ILE A 180 1.92 9.86 -14.72
CA ILE A 180 2.06 8.47 -15.15
C ILE A 180 1.08 7.57 -14.39
N GLU A 181 0.89 7.78 -13.09
CA GLU A 181 -0.09 7.02 -12.29
C GLU A 181 -1.50 7.13 -12.88
N GLU A 182 -2.01 8.34 -13.18
CA GLU A 182 -3.34 8.52 -13.74
C GLU A 182 -3.47 7.90 -15.16
N PHE A 183 -2.43 8.00 -15.99
CA PHE A 183 -2.43 7.35 -17.29
C PHE A 183 -2.47 5.81 -17.17
N MET A 184 -1.72 5.24 -16.22
CA MET A 184 -1.75 3.79 -15.94
C MET A 184 -3.09 3.35 -15.36
N VAL A 185 -3.68 4.13 -14.43
CA VAL A 185 -5.02 3.85 -13.90
C VAL A 185 -6.04 3.84 -15.03
N LEU A 186 -6.03 4.84 -15.91
CA LEU A 186 -6.96 4.94 -17.04
C LEU A 186 -6.78 3.77 -18.01
N ALA A 187 -5.55 3.36 -18.33
CA ALA A 187 -5.23 2.21 -19.17
C ALA A 187 -5.73 0.88 -18.56
N ASN A 188 -5.56 0.71 -17.26
CA ASN A 188 -6.04 -0.44 -16.51
C ASN A 188 -7.59 -0.53 -16.52
N VAL A 189 -8.27 0.60 -16.36
CA VAL A 189 -9.73 0.68 -16.49
C VAL A 189 -10.18 0.33 -17.92
N ALA A 190 -9.49 0.84 -18.94
CA ALA A 190 -9.80 0.54 -20.34
C ALA A 190 -9.66 -0.96 -20.64
N ALA A 191 -8.64 -1.63 -20.08
CA ALA A 191 -8.46 -3.08 -20.23
C ALA A 191 -9.60 -3.86 -19.59
N ALA A 192 -9.99 -3.54 -18.35
CA ALA A 192 -11.12 -4.18 -17.68
C ALA A 192 -12.43 -4.01 -18.47
N GLU A 193 -12.75 -2.78 -18.87
CA GLU A 193 -13.97 -2.50 -19.63
C GLU A 193 -14.01 -3.22 -21.00
N THR A 194 -12.88 -3.29 -21.70
CA THR A 194 -12.79 -4.01 -22.99
C THR A 194 -13.11 -5.49 -22.79
N LEU A 195 -12.49 -6.13 -21.80
CA LEU A 195 -12.66 -7.56 -21.55
C LEU A 195 -14.07 -7.89 -21.05
N ILE A 196 -14.64 -7.05 -20.18
CA ILE A 196 -16.05 -7.16 -19.75
C ILE A 196 -16.99 -7.07 -20.96
N LYS A 197 -16.84 -6.03 -21.81
CA LYS A 197 -17.66 -5.82 -23.01
C LYS A 197 -17.57 -7.00 -23.98
N LYS A 198 -16.38 -7.58 -24.13
CA LYS A 198 -16.12 -8.73 -25.00
C LYS A 198 -16.44 -10.08 -24.32
N ARG A 199 -16.87 -10.09 -23.06
CA ARG A 199 -17.17 -11.30 -22.27
C ARG A 199 -15.99 -12.28 -22.22
N THR A 200 -14.77 -11.75 -22.16
CA THR A 200 -13.55 -12.53 -22.06
C THR A 200 -13.15 -12.66 -20.60
N PRO A 201 -12.82 -13.87 -20.11
CA PRO A 201 -12.34 -14.07 -18.74
C PRO A 201 -11.10 -13.21 -18.45
N LEU A 202 -11.03 -12.65 -17.23
CA LEU A 202 -9.91 -11.81 -16.79
C LEU A 202 -9.71 -11.91 -15.29
N LEU A 203 -8.60 -11.38 -14.80
CA LEU A 203 -8.34 -11.14 -13.38
C LEU A 203 -8.60 -9.67 -13.05
N PHE A 204 -9.57 -9.43 -12.18
CA PHE A 204 -9.78 -8.11 -11.60
C PHE A 204 -8.79 -7.86 -10.45
N ARG A 205 -8.38 -6.61 -10.27
CA ARG A 205 -7.75 -6.14 -9.05
C ARG A 205 -8.84 -5.56 -8.15
N VAL A 206 -9.20 -6.32 -7.15
CA VAL A 206 -10.29 -6.02 -6.23
C VAL A 206 -9.74 -5.33 -4.99
N HIS A 207 -10.45 -4.31 -4.52
CA HIS A 207 -10.24 -3.70 -3.23
C HIS A 207 -11.61 -3.41 -2.62
N GLU A 208 -12.00 -4.22 -1.65
CA GLU A 208 -13.31 -4.12 -1.02
C GLU A 208 -13.39 -2.98 0.00
N GLU A 209 -14.61 -2.62 0.36
CA GLU A 209 -14.88 -1.67 1.42
C GLU A 209 -14.36 -2.20 2.78
N PRO A 210 -14.06 -1.32 3.75
CA PRO A 210 -13.78 -1.72 5.12
C PRO A 210 -14.89 -2.59 5.68
N ASP A 211 -14.55 -3.65 6.43
CA ASP A 211 -15.57 -4.40 7.14
C ASP A 211 -16.22 -3.55 8.28
N GLN A 212 -17.42 -3.96 8.68
CA GLN A 212 -18.21 -3.19 9.65
C GLN A 212 -17.48 -3.00 10.99
N GLN A 213 -16.75 -4.00 11.45
CA GLN A 213 -16.06 -3.94 12.75
C GLN A 213 -14.91 -2.91 12.70
N LYS A 214 -14.12 -2.94 11.63
CA LYS A 214 -13.03 -1.96 11.42
C LYS A 214 -13.57 -0.55 11.24
N LEU A 215 -14.72 -0.42 10.58
CA LEU A 215 -15.38 0.86 10.37
C LEU A 215 -15.93 1.44 11.69
N GLU A 216 -16.49 0.62 12.57
CA GLU A 216 -16.90 1.07 13.90
C GLU A 216 -15.71 1.54 14.73
N ALA A 217 -14.61 0.78 14.74
CA ALA A 217 -13.37 1.21 15.41
C ALA A 217 -12.85 2.57 14.89
N LEU A 218 -12.89 2.79 13.57
CA LEU A 218 -12.53 4.09 12.99
C LEU A 218 -13.47 5.20 13.44
N ARG A 219 -14.79 4.91 13.57
CA ARG A 219 -15.77 5.89 14.08
C ARG A 219 -15.51 6.28 15.53
N GLU A 220 -15.17 5.33 16.38
CA GLU A 220 -14.81 5.58 17.78
C GLU A 220 -13.56 6.47 17.87
N VAL A 221 -12.53 6.18 17.10
CA VAL A 221 -11.31 7.01 17.03
C VAL A 221 -11.64 8.42 16.51
N ALA A 222 -12.47 8.56 15.49
CA ALA A 222 -12.91 9.86 15.00
C ALA A 222 -13.68 10.64 16.08
N GLN A 223 -14.61 10.01 16.77
CA GLN A 223 -15.41 10.62 17.83
C GLN A 223 -14.56 11.08 19.01
N THR A 224 -13.59 10.31 19.47
CA THR A 224 -12.65 10.71 20.53
C THR A 224 -11.77 11.89 20.11
N SER A 225 -11.53 12.04 18.79
CA SER A 225 -10.82 13.17 18.20
C SER A 225 -11.73 14.39 17.90
N GLY A 226 -13.00 14.38 18.33
CA GLY A 226 -13.96 15.46 18.08
C GLY A 226 -14.48 15.50 16.64
N LEU A 227 -14.26 14.43 15.85
CA LEU A 227 -14.67 14.32 14.46
C LEU A 227 -15.83 13.32 14.32
N THR A 228 -16.55 13.38 13.20
CA THR A 228 -17.70 12.52 12.96
C THR A 228 -17.59 11.80 11.63
N LEU A 229 -17.66 10.46 11.65
CA LEU A 229 -17.87 9.63 10.46
C LEU A 229 -19.30 9.08 10.51
N ALA A 230 -20.16 9.55 9.60
CA ALA A 230 -21.58 9.24 9.61
C ALA A 230 -21.87 7.72 9.59
N LYS A 231 -22.97 7.31 10.25
CA LYS A 231 -23.45 5.94 10.37
C LYS A 231 -24.72 5.76 9.53
N GLY A 232 -24.96 4.54 9.05
CA GLY A 232 -26.21 4.18 8.37
C GLY A 232 -26.30 4.59 6.89
N GLN A 233 -25.20 5.04 6.27
CA GLN A 233 -25.09 5.30 4.83
C GLN A 233 -24.08 4.37 4.17
N VAL A 234 -24.20 4.19 2.85
CA VAL A 234 -23.19 3.49 2.05
C VAL A 234 -21.86 4.25 2.15
N LEU A 235 -20.81 3.58 2.59
CA LEU A 235 -19.48 4.17 2.70
C LEU A 235 -18.93 4.45 1.32
N MET A 236 -18.37 5.64 1.13
CA MET A 236 -17.64 6.03 -0.07
C MET A 236 -16.32 6.68 0.34
N THR A 237 -15.31 6.61 -0.51
CA THR A 237 -13.99 7.22 -0.27
C THR A 237 -14.07 8.71 0.08
N ARG A 238 -15.02 9.44 -0.51
CA ARG A 238 -15.24 10.86 -0.19
C ARG A 238 -15.55 11.12 1.29
N HIS A 239 -16.20 10.18 2.00
CA HIS A 239 -16.50 10.34 3.42
C HIS A 239 -15.23 10.19 4.27
N LEU A 240 -14.32 9.29 3.85
CA LEU A 240 -13.00 9.14 4.46
C LEU A 240 -12.10 10.31 4.14
N ASN A 241 -12.09 10.80 2.90
CA ASN A 241 -11.33 12.00 2.51
C ASN A 241 -11.80 13.24 3.28
N GLN A 242 -13.10 13.38 3.52
CA GLN A 242 -13.64 14.45 4.36
C GLN A 242 -13.14 14.34 5.80
N LEU A 243 -13.13 13.14 6.38
CA LEU A 243 -12.58 12.89 7.72
C LEU A 243 -11.08 13.23 7.79
N LEU A 244 -10.30 12.77 6.81
CA LEU A 244 -8.86 13.07 6.68
C LEU A 244 -8.61 14.57 6.56
N SER A 245 -9.38 15.27 5.72
CA SER A 245 -9.27 16.72 5.53
C SER A 245 -9.63 17.50 6.79
N GLN A 246 -10.65 17.09 7.53
CA GLN A 246 -11.01 17.73 8.81
C GLN A 246 -9.92 17.53 9.87
N ALA A 247 -9.23 16.39 9.83
CA ALA A 247 -8.15 16.08 10.75
C ALA A 247 -6.81 16.76 10.40
N SER A 248 -6.58 17.14 9.14
CA SER A 248 -5.26 17.49 8.59
C SER A 248 -4.50 18.57 9.35
N ASN A 249 -5.21 19.53 9.94
CA ASN A 249 -4.63 20.63 10.72
C ASN A 249 -4.75 20.42 12.25
N SER A 250 -5.11 19.24 12.70
CA SER A 250 -5.26 18.89 14.11
C SER A 250 -4.08 18.07 14.62
N GLU A 251 -3.92 18.03 15.94
CA GLU A 251 -2.96 17.14 16.60
C GLU A 251 -3.23 15.64 16.32
N ASN A 252 -4.48 15.32 15.95
CA ASN A 252 -4.96 13.97 15.67
C ASN A 252 -4.81 13.54 14.19
N ALA A 253 -4.20 14.38 13.32
CA ALA A 253 -4.06 14.09 11.88
C ALA A 253 -3.44 12.70 11.62
N GLU A 254 -2.32 12.41 12.28
CA GLU A 254 -1.62 11.14 12.13
C GLU A 254 -2.44 9.96 12.64
N LEU A 255 -3.10 10.11 13.80
CA LEU A 255 -4.00 9.10 14.37
C LEU A 255 -5.11 8.73 13.38
N ILE A 256 -5.77 9.72 12.79
CA ILE A 256 -6.85 9.51 11.83
C ILE A 256 -6.32 8.87 10.53
N ASN A 257 -5.15 9.29 10.03
CA ASN A 257 -4.50 8.66 8.87
C ASN A 257 -4.19 7.18 9.11
N ILE A 258 -3.52 6.85 10.22
CA ILE A 258 -3.18 5.47 10.59
C ILE A 258 -4.44 4.63 10.79
N SER A 259 -5.44 5.16 11.50
CA SER A 259 -6.70 4.45 11.77
C SER A 259 -7.50 4.20 10.49
N THR A 260 -7.53 5.19 9.58
CA THR A 260 -8.14 5.03 8.26
C THR A 260 -7.43 3.96 7.44
N LEU A 261 -6.08 4.00 7.37
CA LEU A 261 -5.30 2.96 6.67
C LEU A 261 -5.58 1.55 7.23
N ARG A 262 -5.61 1.39 8.56
CA ARG A 262 -5.85 0.11 9.22
C ARG A 262 -7.27 -0.42 9.03
N SER A 263 -8.22 0.47 8.82
CA SER A 263 -9.60 0.07 8.51
C SER A 263 -9.73 -0.54 7.10
N MET A 264 -8.83 -0.22 6.18
CA MET A 264 -8.89 -0.72 4.80
C MET A 264 -8.67 -2.23 4.71
N GLN A 265 -9.34 -2.84 3.73
CA GLN A 265 -9.06 -4.19 3.29
C GLN A 265 -7.79 -4.20 2.43
N GLN A 266 -7.12 -5.34 2.36
CA GLN A 266 -6.00 -5.51 1.45
C GLN A 266 -6.54 -5.85 0.05
N ALA A 267 -6.03 -5.18 -0.99
CA ALA A 267 -6.40 -5.50 -2.37
C ALA A 267 -5.86 -6.89 -2.77
N TYR A 268 -6.61 -7.59 -3.64
CA TYR A 268 -6.27 -8.94 -4.09
C TYR A 268 -6.75 -9.16 -5.53
N TYR A 269 -6.43 -10.30 -6.14
CA TYR A 269 -6.92 -10.66 -7.47
C TYR A 269 -8.11 -11.61 -7.38
N ASN A 270 -9.11 -11.42 -8.23
CA ASN A 270 -10.29 -12.27 -8.30
C ASN A 270 -10.83 -12.33 -9.74
N VAL A 271 -11.54 -13.41 -10.07
CA VAL A 271 -12.27 -13.57 -11.32
C VAL A 271 -13.61 -12.81 -11.31
N GLU A 272 -14.13 -12.52 -10.13
CA GLU A 272 -15.35 -11.73 -9.93
C GLU A 272 -15.01 -10.26 -9.68
N ASN A 273 -15.85 -9.37 -10.19
CA ASN A 273 -15.67 -7.94 -10.08
C ASN A 273 -16.39 -7.36 -8.86
N PHE A 274 -15.65 -7.10 -7.80
CA PHE A 274 -16.16 -6.38 -6.61
C PHE A 274 -15.77 -4.89 -6.60
N GLY A 275 -15.19 -4.39 -7.70
CA GLY A 275 -14.72 -3.02 -7.81
C GLY A 275 -13.40 -2.76 -7.08
N HIS A 276 -13.00 -1.49 -7.06
CA HIS A 276 -11.80 -1.06 -6.35
C HIS A 276 -12.12 0.17 -5.49
N PHE A 277 -12.49 -0.07 -4.24
CA PHE A 277 -12.93 0.96 -3.31
C PHE A 277 -11.92 2.10 -3.19
N GLY A 278 -10.66 1.82 -2.88
CA GLY A 278 -9.63 2.85 -2.68
C GLY A 278 -9.42 3.77 -3.90
N LEU A 279 -9.61 3.27 -5.13
CA LEU A 279 -9.55 4.07 -6.35
C LEU A 279 -10.91 4.68 -6.74
N ALA A 280 -11.99 4.37 -6.03
CA ALA A 280 -13.36 4.72 -6.36
C ALA A 280 -13.74 4.30 -7.81
N LEU A 281 -13.37 3.07 -8.20
CA LEU A 281 -13.59 2.51 -9.54
C LEU A 281 -14.52 1.30 -9.48
N LYS A 282 -15.44 1.21 -10.45
CA LYS A 282 -16.41 0.10 -10.56
C LYS A 282 -15.77 -1.19 -11.08
N SER A 283 -14.73 -1.09 -11.89
CA SER A 283 -13.96 -2.23 -12.41
C SER A 283 -12.52 -1.81 -12.63
N TYR A 284 -11.60 -2.69 -12.30
CA TYR A 284 -10.18 -2.42 -12.40
C TYR A 284 -9.41 -3.71 -12.62
N ALA A 285 -8.49 -3.72 -13.58
CA ALA A 285 -7.61 -4.85 -13.85
C ALA A 285 -6.19 -4.34 -14.11
N HIS A 286 -5.20 -5.06 -13.67
CA HIS A 286 -3.81 -4.70 -13.93
C HIS A 286 -3.41 -5.09 -15.35
N PHE A 287 -2.95 -4.11 -16.15
CA PHE A 287 -2.52 -4.27 -17.53
C PHE A 287 -1.11 -3.72 -17.77
N THR A 288 -0.68 -2.73 -16.98
CA THR A 288 0.44 -1.85 -17.32
C THR A 288 1.82 -2.35 -16.91
N SER A 289 1.94 -3.53 -16.27
CA SER A 289 3.23 -4.03 -15.78
C SER A 289 3.43 -5.55 -15.94
N PRO A 290 3.29 -6.14 -17.13
CA PRO A 290 3.35 -7.60 -17.34
C PRO A 290 4.75 -8.21 -17.16
N ILE A 291 5.81 -7.40 -17.14
CA ILE A 291 7.18 -7.85 -16.84
C ILE A 291 7.32 -8.27 -15.38
N ARG A 292 6.59 -7.61 -14.48
CA ARG A 292 6.75 -7.76 -13.03
C ARG A 292 5.51 -8.28 -12.30
N ARG A 293 4.36 -8.45 -12.96
CA ARG A 293 3.13 -8.99 -12.37
C ARG A 293 2.50 -10.00 -13.30
N TYR A 294 2.28 -11.20 -12.80
CA TYR A 294 1.65 -12.28 -13.58
C TYR A 294 0.18 -11.95 -13.93
N ALA A 295 -0.52 -11.22 -13.08
CA ALA A 295 -1.89 -10.77 -13.37
C ALA A 295 -1.97 -9.95 -14.67
N ASP A 296 -1.02 -9.06 -14.91
CA ASP A 296 -0.97 -8.26 -16.13
C ASP A 296 -0.72 -9.12 -17.37
N LEU A 297 0.12 -10.16 -17.26
CA LEU A 297 0.35 -11.10 -18.34
C LEU A 297 -0.94 -11.85 -18.71
N ILE A 298 -1.72 -12.28 -17.72
CA ILE A 298 -3.05 -12.89 -17.96
C ILE A 298 -3.99 -11.90 -18.66
N VAL A 299 -4.03 -10.64 -18.24
CA VAL A 299 -4.85 -9.60 -18.89
C VAL A 299 -4.39 -9.34 -20.33
N HIS A 300 -3.07 -9.34 -20.60
CA HIS A 300 -2.54 -9.27 -21.97
C HIS A 300 -3.01 -10.41 -22.83
N ARG A 301 -2.89 -11.67 -22.35
CA ARG A 301 -3.41 -12.86 -23.07
C ARG A 301 -4.93 -12.77 -23.30
N ALA A 302 -5.68 -12.28 -22.32
CA ALA A 302 -7.10 -12.06 -22.45
C ALA A 302 -7.42 -11.05 -23.58
N LEU A 303 -6.67 -9.95 -23.67
CA LEU A 303 -6.81 -8.98 -24.76
C LEU A 303 -6.44 -9.57 -26.12
N VAL A 304 -5.38 -10.39 -26.21
CA VAL A 304 -5.00 -11.09 -27.43
C VAL A 304 -6.15 -12.00 -27.91
N SER A 305 -6.72 -12.81 -27.02
CA SER A 305 -7.88 -13.67 -27.30
C SER A 305 -9.11 -12.85 -27.70
N ALA A 306 -9.42 -11.80 -26.95
CA ALA A 306 -10.58 -10.94 -27.15
C ALA A 306 -10.60 -10.23 -28.53
N HIS A 307 -9.42 -10.00 -29.10
CA HIS A 307 -9.25 -9.33 -30.39
C HIS A 307 -8.86 -10.29 -31.53
N GLY A 308 -8.57 -11.55 -31.25
CA GLY A 308 -8.13 -12.51 -32.26
C GLY A 308 -6.74 -12.16 -32.84
N TRP A 309 -5.80 -11.67 -32.03
CA TRP A 309 -4.50 -11.19 -32.48
C TRP A 309 -3.41 -12.26 -32.57
N GLY A 310 -3.76 -13.51 -32.44
CA GLY A 310 -2.84 -14.64 -32.54
C GLY A 310 -3.18 -15.79 -31.58
N GLU A 311 -2.32 -16.80 -31.54
CA GLU A 311 -2.48 -18.02 -30.75
C GLU A 311 -1.87 -17.92 -29.34
N ASP A 312 -1.34 -16.76 -28.97
CA ASP A 312 -0.71 -16.46 -27.69
C ASP A 312 -1.67 -15.78 -26.68
N GLY A 313 -2.96 -15.96 -26.90
CA GLY A 313 -4.01 -15.61 -25.97
C GLY A 313 -4.15 -16.60 -24.80
N LEU A 314 -5.24 -16.47 -24.05
CA LEU A 314 -5.58 -17.39 -22.96
C LEU A 314 -5.87 -18.78 -23.51
N SER A 315 -5.23 -19.79 -22.94
CA SER A 315 -5.54 -21.20 -23.21
C SER A 315 -6.78 -21.67 -22.43
N PRO A 316 -7.45 -22.76 -22.87
CA PRO A 316 -8.56 -23.33 -22.12
C PRO A 316 -8.18 -23.71 -20.68
N SER A 317 -6.98 -24.28 -20.47
CA SER A 317 -6.50 -24.66 -19.13
C SER A 317 -6.25 -23.45 -18.22
N GLU A 318 -5.80 -22.31 -18.76
CA GLU A 318 -5.66 -21.09 -17.98
C GLU A 318 -7.02 -20.53 -17.53
N ILE A 319 -8.04 -20.64 -18.40
CA ILE A 319 -9.41 -20.20 -18.09
C ILE A 319 -10.00 -21.07 -16.97
N GLU A 320 -9.81 -22.39 -17.02
CA GLU A 320 -10.24 -23.32 -15.96
C GLU A 320 -9.55 -23.04 -14.63
N ASP A 321 -8.25 -22.73 -14.66
CA ASP A 321 -7.41 -22.50 -13.48
C ASP A 321 -7.42 -21.02 -12.99
N LEU A 322 -8.23 -20.14 -13.59
CA LEU A 322 -8.11 -18.69 -13.37
C LEU A 322 -8.35 -18.28 -11.92
N ASP A 323 -9.34 -18.89 -11.24
CA ASP A 323 -9.59 -18.63 -9.81
C ASP A 323 -8.44 -19.12 -8.92
N ALA A 324 -7.91 -20.30 -9.18
CA ALA A 324 -6.73 -20.82 -8.47
C ALA A 324 -5.50 -19.93 -8.71
N THR A 325 -5.34 -19.40 -9.93
CA THR A 325 -4.27 -18.45 -10.26
C THR A 325 -4.45 -17.15 -9.50
N ALA A 326 -5.67 -16.58 -9.44
CA ALA A 326 -5.96 -15.37 -8.69
C ALA A 326 -5.57 -15.47 -7.20
N LYS A 327 -5.95 -16.57 -6.56
CA LYS A 327 -5.60 -16.86 -5.15
C LYS A 327 -4.09 -16.98 -4.97
N HIS A 328 -3.43 -17.77 -5.81
CA HIS A 328 -1.99 -18.00 -5.74
C HIS A 328 -1.18 -16.69 -5.89
N ILE A 329 -1.50 -15.87 -6.91
CA ILE A 329 -0.73 -14.63 -7.14
C ILE A 329 -1.03 -13.55 -6.08
N SER A 330 -2.19 -13.58 -5.44
CA SER A 330 -2.48 -12.75 -4.28
C SER A 330 -1.66 -13.16 -3.05
N GLU A 331 -1.44 -14.46 -2.87
CA GLU A 331 -0.57 -14.99 -1.80
C GLU A 331 0.90 -14.67 -2.05
N THR A 332 1.38 -14.82 -3.30
CA THR A 332 2.77 -14.49 -3.65
C THR A 332 3.06 -13.00 -3.50
N GLU A 333 2.09 -12.12 -3.84
CA GLU A 333 2.20 -10.68 -3.62
C GLU A 333 2.34 -10.35 -2.13
N ARG A 334 1.51 -10.93 -1.27
CA ARG A 334 1.62 -10.75 0.20
C ARG A 334 2.96 -11.24 0.74
N ARG A 335 3.43 -12.39 0.26
CA ARG A 335 4.75 -12.95 0.62
C ARG A 335 5.88 -12.02 0.20
N SER A 336 5.82 -11.47 -1.02
CA SER A 336 6.80 -10.51 -1.54
C SER A 336 6.84 -9.25 -0.67
N MET A 337 5.69 -8.65 -0.41
CA MET A 337 5.57 -7.46 0.45
C MET A 337 6.12 -7.70 1.87
N ALA A 338 5.86 -8.86 2.45
CA ALA A 338 6.40 -9.23 3.76
C ALA A 338 7.93 -9.34 3.72
N ALA A 339 8.49 -9.99 2.69
CA ALA A 339 9.94 -10.14 2.54
C ALA A 339 10.63 -8.79 2.28
N GLU A 340 10.04 -7.91 1.46
CA GLU A 340 10.54 -6.57 1.19
C GLU A 340 10.57 -5.72 2.46
N ARG A 341 9.50 -5.78 3.26
CA ARG A 341 9.43 -5.09 4.55
C ARG A 341 10.45 -5.63 5.54
N ASP A 342 10.50 -6.94 5.76
CA ASP A 342 11.48 -7.57 6.66
C ASP A 342 12.92 -7.20 6.29
N THR A 343 13.22 -7.15 4.99
CA THR A 343 14.56 -6.76 4.53
C THR A 343 14.82 -5.28 4.79
N THR A 344 13.86 -4.42 4.50
CA THR A 344 13.94 -2.99 4.82
C THR A 344 14.21 -2.76 6.31
N ASP A 345 13.49 -3.46 7.19
CA ASP A 345 13.64 -3.35 8.63
C ASP A 345 15.05 -3.81 9.09
N ARG A 346 15.62 -4.85 8.47
CA ARG A 346 17.01 -5.28 8.73
C ARG A 346 18.03 -4.23 8.32
N TYR A 347 17.87 -3.59 7.15
CA TYR A 347 18.73 -2.49 6.73
C TYR A 347 18.64 -1.28 7.67
N LEU A 348 17.44 -0.92 8.11
CA LEU A 348 17.23 0.16 9.07
C LEU A 348 17.83 -0.17 10.43
N ALA A 349 17.68 -1.40 10.91
CA ALA A 349 18.29 -1.82 12.17
C ALA A 349 19.83 -1.83 12.09
N ALA A 350 20.40 -2.20 10.93
CA ALA A 350 21.83 -2.11 10.69
C ALA A 350 22.31 -0.65 10.68
N TYR A 351 21.60 0.24 10.00
CA TYR A 351 21.90 1.68 9.98
C TYR A 351 21.85 2.32 11.36
N LEU A 352 20.90 1.91 12.19
CA LEU A 352 20.70 2.44 13.53
C LEU A 352 21.58 1.75 14.59
N SER A 353 22.27 0.65 14.27
CA SER A 353 23.08 -0.10 15.24
C SER A 353 24.23 0.73 15.83
N ASP A 354 24.82 1.65 15.06
CA ASP A 354 25.87 2.55 15.51
C ASP A 354 25.33 3.74 16.33
N ARG A 355 24.01 3.87 16.42
CA ARG A 355 23.29 4.93 17.13
C ARG A 355 22.57 4.43 18.39
N VAL A 356 22.92 3.24 18.89
CA VAL A 356 22.40 2.73 20.16
C VAL A 356 22.79 3.69 21.29
N GLY A 357 21.81 4.08 22.10
CA GLY A 357 21.93 5.11 23.13
C GLY A 357 21.50 6.51 22.69
N ALA A 358 21.29 6.77 21.40
CA ALA A 358 20.78 8.05 20.90
C ALA A 358 19.28 8.22 21.19
N GLU A 359 18.86 9.47 21.29
CA GLU A 359 17.44 9.87 21.44
C GLU A 359 16.83 10.18 20.08
N PHE A 360 15.57 9.78 19.91
CA PHE A 360 14.78 9.99 18.69
C PHE A 360 13.39 10.49 19.05
N THR A 361 12.86 11.37 18.22
CA THR A 361 11.42 11.67 18.20
C THR A 361 10.66 10.64 17.35
N GLY A 362 9.42 10.41 17.70
CA GLY A 362 8.57 9.49 16.96
C GLY A 362 7.13 9.54 17.43
N ARG A 363 6.33 8.67 16.83
CA ARG A 363 4.91 8.54 17.16
C ARG A 363 4.55 7.08 17.40
N ILE A 364 3.59 6.87 18.29
CA ILE A 364 3.01 5.54 18.52
C ILE A 364 2.30 5.09 17.25
N SER A 365 2.85 4.06 16.60
CA SER A 365 2.33 3.47 15.37
C SER A 365 1.51 2.21 15.62
N GLY A 366 1.58 1.63 16.81
CA GLY A 366 0.87 0.41 17.17
C GLY A 366 0.83 0.13 18.66
N ILE A 367 -0.22 -0.54 19.10
CA ILE A 367 -0.42 -0.96 20.48
C ILE A 367 -0.64 -2.47 20.52
N ALA A 368 0.01 -3.14 21.46
CA ALA A 368 -0.11 -4.58 21.70
C ALA A 368 -0.02 -4.88 23.21
N ARG A 369 -0.42 -6.09 23.61
CA ARG A 369 -0.36 -6.54 25.02
C ARG A 369 1.05 -6.52 25.63
N PHE A 370 2.07 -6.58 24.79
CA PHE A 370 3.48 -6.62 25.22
C PHE A 370 4.19 -5.28 25.14
N GLY A 371 3.53 -4.22 24.64
CA GLY A 371 4.08 -2.88 24.51
C GLY A 371 3.48 -2.08 23.37
N ALA A 372 4.14 -0.98 23.02
CA ALA A 372 3.79 -0.11 21.90
C ALA A 372 4.84 -0.19 20.79
N PHE A 373 4.44 0.06 19.57
CA PHE A 373 5.34 0.30 18.45
C PHE A 373 5.47 1.79 18.23
N VAL A 374 6.70 2.25 18.01
CA VAL A 374 7.01 3.66 17.74
C VAL A 374 7.64 3.76 16.38
N LYS A 375 7.08 4.60 15.51
CA LYS A 375 7.66 4.97 14.23
C LYS A 375 8.55 6.19 14.46
N LEU A 376 9.84 6.07 14.16
CA LEU A 376 10.80 7.15 14.31
C LEU A 376 10.64 8.18 13.19
N ASP A 377 10.59 9.47 13.51
CA ASP A 377 10.35 10.55 12.54
C ASP A 377 11.48 10.65 11.50
N GLU A 378 12.73 10.49 11.93
CA GLU A 378 13.91 10.65 11.07
C GLU A 378 14.02 9.57 9.98
N THR A 379 13.79 8.31 10.34
CA THR A 379 14.04 7.16 9.47
C THR A 379 12.76 6.42 9.06
N GLY A 380 11.65 6.71 9.74
CA GLY A 380 10.42 5.93 9.63
C GLY A 380 10.56 4.49 10.11
N ALA A 381 11.66 4.12 10.79
CA ALA A 381 11.83 2.77 11.33
C ALA A 381 10.84 2.52 12.47
N ASP A 382 10.32 1.30 12.54
CA ASP A 382 9.42 0.87 13.60
C ASP A 382 10.22 0.17 14.71
N GLY A 383 10.13 0.68 15.96
CA GLY A 383 10.76 0.09 17.12
C GLY A 383 9.75 -0.36 18.18
N LEU A 384 10.06 -1.42 18.89
CA LEU A 384 9.26 -1.90 20.01
C LEU A 384 9.63 -1.13 21.29
N LEU A 385 8.63 -0.53 21.89
CA LEU A 385 8.67 0.03 23.25
C LEU A 385 7.98 -0.98 24.18
N PRO A 386 8.73 -1.89 24.82
CA PRO A 386 8.13 -2.97 25.60
C PRO A 386 7.46 -2.43 26.87
N MET A 387 6.45 -3.13 27.40
CA MET A 387 5.71 -2.74 28.60
C MET A 387 6.63 -2.34 29.78
N ARG A 388 7.74 -3.08 29.96
CA ARG A 388 8.73 -2.78 31.03
C ARG A 388 9.43 -1.43 30.86
N ALA A 389 9.48 -0.88 29.63
CA ALA A 389 10.11 0.39 29.31
C ALA A 389 9.15 1.58 29.39
N LEU A 390 7.84 1.35 29.62
CA LEU A 390 6.84 2.40 29.78
C LEU A 390 6.89 3.05 31.18
N GLY A 391 7.31 2.31 32.20
CA GLY A 391 7.37 2.81 33.58
C GLY A 391 7.38 1.70 34.62
N ARG A 392 7.28 2.09 35.91
CA ARG A 392 7.29 1.15 37.05
C ARG A 392 5.92 0.59 37.42
N GLU A 393 4.87 1.12 36.79
CA GLU A 393 3.48 0.71 37.02
C GLU A 393 3.02 -0.40 36.05
N TYR A 394 1.91 -1.02 36.38
CA TYR A 394 1.25 -1.94 35.46
C TYR A 394 0.41 -1.16 34.43
N PHE A 395 0.53 -1.51 33.16
CA PHE A 395 -0.28 -0.94 32.09
C PHE A 395 -1.37 -1.93 31.65
N HIS A 396 -2.60 -1.49 31.65
CA HIS A 396 -3.73 -2.23 31.08
C HIS A 396 -3.82 -1.97 29.60
N HIS A 397 -3.86 -3.04 28.81
CA HIS A 397 -4.12 -2.96 27.38
C HIS A 397 -5.62 -3.02 27.12
N ASP A 398 -6.15 -1.99 26.49
CA ASP A 398 -7.50 -1.95 25.96
C ASP A 398 -7.44 -2.19 24.45
N PRO A 399 -7.92 -3.35 23.96
CA PRO A 399 -7.90 -3.67 22.53
C PRO A 399 -8.93 -2.87 21.72
N ASP A 400 -10.03 -2.42 22.36
CA ASP A 400 -11.11 -1.72 21.69
C ASP A 400 -10.71 -0.27 21.38
N THR A 401 -10.12 0.42 22.34
CA THR A 401 -9.62 1.78 22.18
C THR A 401 -8.17 1.85 21.65
N GLN A 402 -7.48 0.71 21.49
CA GLN A 402 -6.08 0.66 21.09
C GLN A 402 -5.18 1.53 21.98
N THR A 403 -5.34 1.40 23.32
CA THR A 403 -4.59 2.18 24.30
C THR A 403 -3.91 1.31 25.35
N LEU A 404 -2.89 1.87 26.01
CA LEU A 404 -2.26 1.36 27.23
C LEU A 404 -2.51 2.37 28.35
N MET A 405 -3.16 1.96 29.43
CA MET A 405 -3.47 2.82 30.58
C MET A 405 -2.71 2.39 31.82
N GLY A 406 -1.92 3.31 32.37
CA GLY A 406 -1.18 3.12 33.63
C GLY A 406 -2.13 2.98 34.83
N ALA A 407 -1.93 1.94 35.63
CA ALA A 407 -2.79 1.62 36.77
C ALA A 407 -2.69 2.62 37.93
N ASP A 408 -1.51 3.24 38.11
CA ASP A 408 -1.24 4.13 39.24
C ASP A 408 -1.38 5.61 38.83
N THR A 409 -0.87 5.96 37.64
CA THR A 409 -0.85 7.36 37.16
C THR A 409 -2.06 7.73 36.32
N GLY A 410 -2.77 6.75 35.75
CA GLY A 410 -3.82 6.99 34.77
C GLY A 410 -3.30 7.46 33.40
N LEU A 411 -1.98 7.43 33.20
CA LEU A 411 -1.39 7.79 31.92
C LEU A 411 -1.95 6.90 30.81
N THR A 412 -2.52 7.51 29.80
CA THR A 412 -3.01 6.81 28.60
C THR A 412 -2.01 7.02 27.47
N ILE A 413 -1.60 5.93 26.83
CA ILE A 413 -0.74 5.91 25.65
C ILE A 413 -1.59 5.35 24.50
N GLY A 414 -1.76 6.14 23.46
CA GLY A 414 -2.60 5.83 22.32
C GLY A 414 -1.86 5.90 20.98
N LEU A 415 -2.54 5.47 19.92
CA LEU A 415 -2.04 5.64 18.56
C LEU A 415 -1.85 7.14 18.23
N GLY A 416 -0.77 7.47 17.51
CA GLY A 416 -0.48 8.83 17.09
C GLY A 416 0.23 9.70 18.13
N ASP A 417 0.30 9.28 19.40
CA ASP A 417 0.96 10.04 20.45
C ASP A 417 2.42 10.32 20.11
N ARG A 418 2.83 11.56 20.29
CA ARG A 418 4.25 11.96 20.17
C ARG A 418 5.04 11.49 21.35
N VAL A 419 6.20 10.90 21.07
CA VAL A 419 7.13 10.40 22.09
C VAL A 419 8.56 10.78 21.76
N VAL A 420 9.38 10.93 22.80
CA VAL A 420 10.82 10.90 22.69
C VAL A 420 11.29 9.57 23.28
N VAL A 421 12.06 8.84 22.50
CA VAL A 421 12.54 7.51 22.85
C VAL A 421 14.06 7.43 22.72
N LYS A 422 14.67 6.57 23.51
CA LYS A 422 16.07 6.20 23.38
C LYS A 422 16.17 4.84 22.72
N LEU A 423 17.06 4.70 21.75
CA LEU A 423 17.36 3.41 21.14
C LEU A 423 18.16 2.56 22.14
N ALA A 424 17.51 1.56 22.72
CA ALA A 424 18.11 0.67 23.71
C ALA A 424 18.92 -0.46 23.05
N ALA A 425 18.40 -1.02 21.94
CA ALA A 425 19.08 -2.05 21.16
C ALA A 425 18.62 -2.03 19.72
N ALA A 426 19.53 -2.43 18.82
CA ALA A 426 19.25 -2.69 17.42
C ALA A 426 19.78 -4.07 17.06
N VAL A 427 18.97 -4.90 16.42
CA VAL A 427 19.29 -6.30 16.05
C VAL A 427 19.15 -6.47 14.54
N PRO A 428 20.18 -6.20 13.74
CA PRO A 428 20.11 -6.24 12.26
C PRO A 428 19.62 -7.57 11.68
N VAL A 429 19.97 -8.69 12.32
CA VAL A 429 19.56 -10.04 11.84
C VAL A 429 18.05 -10.23 11.81
N THR A 430 17.34 -9.63 12.75
CA THR A 430 15.86 -9.72 12.85
C THR A 430 15.14 -8.45 12.41
N GLY A 431 15.87 -7.35 12.16
CA GLY A 431 15.28 -6.03 11.92
C GLY A 431 14.70 -5.36 13.17
N GLY A 432 14.90 -5.95 14.34
CA GLY A 432 14.33 -5.49 15.61
C GLY A 432 15.03 -4.27 16.18
N LEU A 433 14.23 -3.27 16.58
CA LEU A 433 14.67 -2.12 17.37
C LEU A 433 13.94 -2.16 18.71
N GLU A 434 14.67 -2.07 19.82
CA GLU A 434 14.10 -1.93 21.16
C GLU A 434 14.29 -0.50 21.65
N LEU A 435 13.23 0.09 22.14
CA LEU A 435 13.17 1.49 22.55
C LEU A 435 12.86 1.62 24.03
N GLU A 436 13.31 2.72 24.63
CA GLU A 436 13.04 3.15 26.01
C GLU A 436 12.33 4.50 25.96
N LEU A 437 11.21 4.65 26.68
CA LEU A 437 10.44 5.89 26.72
C LEU A 437 11.15 6.94 27.57
N LEU A 438 11.43 8.10 26.98
CA LEU A 438 12.00 9.25 27.68
C LEU A 438 10.95 10.35 27.94
N GLU A 439 10.05 10.58 26.97
CA GLU A 439 9.05 11.64 27.06
C GLU A 439 7.77 11.23 26.34
N ILE A 440 6.63 11.55 26.92
CA ILE A 440 5.31 11.44 26.32
C ILE A 440 4.44 12.62 26.75
N ALA A 441 3.61 13.15 25.86
CA ALA A 441 2.73 14.31 26.11
C ALA A 441 3.47 15.55 26.69
N GLY A 442 4.74 15.75 26.31
CA GLY A 442 5.58 16.86 26.82
C GLY A 442 6.14 16.64 28.25
N GLU A 443 5.83 15.50 28.88
CA GLU A 443 6.37 15.17 30.20
C GLU A 443 7.56 14.21 30.11
N ARG A 444 8.72 14.68 30.56
CA ARG A 444 9.94 13.87 30.59
C ARG A 444 9.90 12.88 31.76
N ARG A 445 10.09 11.61 31.44
CA ARG A 445 10.11 10.51 32.42
C ARG A 445 11.50 10.21 32.87
N LYS A 446 11.64 9.80 34.14
CA LYS A 446 12.96 9.32 34.65
C LYS A 446 13.24 7.96 34.01
N PRO A 447 14.45 7.75 33.47
CA PRO A 447 14.87 6.47 32.91
C PRO A 447 14.63 5.33 33.89
N PHE A 448 14.24 4.17 33.40
CA PHE A 448 14.10 2.94 34.18
C PHE A 448 15.49 2.44 34.58
N ASP A 449 15.93 2.80 35.78
CA ASP A 449 17.20 2.28 36.34
C ASP A 449 16.95 0.83 36.80
N GLY A 450 17.34 -0.15 35.96
CA GLY A 450 17.11 -1.60 36.18
C GLY A 450 17.81 -2.20 37.44
N ARG A 451 18.37 -1.36 38.35
CA ARG A 451 19.06 -1.77 39.55
C ARG A 451 18.20 -1.74 40.82
N GLY A 452 16.95 -2.03 40.73
CA GLY A 452 16.00 -2.08 41.86
C GLY A 452 15.45 -3.46 42.17
N ARG A 453 16.24 -4.53 42.31
CA ARG A 453 15.83 -5.69 43.08
C ARG A 453 15.92 -5.36 44.57
N GLY A 454 15.04 -4.50 45.05
CA GLY A 454 14.73 -4.37 46.45
C GLY A 454 14.17 -5.71 46.96
N LYS A 455 14.80 -6.28 47.97
CA LYS A 455 14.29 -7.41 48.73
C LYS A 455 12.88 -7.07 49.24
N GLY A 456 11.88 -7.37 48.47
CA GLY A 456 10.46 -7.28 48.87
C GLY A 456 10.21 -8.30 49.98
N LYS A 457 9.87 -7.83 51.18
CA LYS A 457 9.28 -8.65 52.24
C LYS A 457 8.10 -9.38 51.63
N GLY A 458 8.08 -10.73 51.76
CA GLY A 458 7.04 -11.59 51.22
C GLY A 458 5.63 -11.19 51.67
N PRO A 459 4.62 -11.49 50.88
CA PRO A 459 3.26 -11.07 51.17
C PRO A 459 2.74 -11.72 52.46
N HIS A 460 2.29 -10.87 53.37
CA HIS A 460 1.50 -11.30 54.55
C HIS A 460 0.32 -12.14 54.07
N ARG A 461 0.36 -13.41 54.42
CA ARG A 461 -0.73 -14.38 54.23
C ARG A 461 -1.98 -13.88 54.98
N ARG A 462 -2.84 -13.13 54.31
CA ARG A 462 -4.18 -12.85 54.81
C ARG A 462 -4.96 -14.18 54.83
N LYS A 463 -5.26 -14.66 56.04
CA LYS A 463 -6.17 -15.81 56.25
C LYS A 463 -7.54 -15.46 55.70
N PHE A 464 -7.93 -16.14 54.64
CA PHE A 464 -9.31 -16.15 54.17
C PHE A 464 -10.15 -16.88 55.22
N VAL A 465 -10.99 -16.17 55.93
CA VAL A 465 -12.05 -16.74 56.75
C VAL A 465 -13.14 -17.24 55.81
N ALA A 466 -13.28 -18.57 55.70
CA ALA A 466 -14.34 -19.20 54.93
C ALA A 466 -15.67 -19.00 55.64
N SER A 467 -16.53 -18.14 55.16
CA SER A 467 -17.93 -18.10 55.54
C SER A 467 -18.67 -19.29 54.91
N LYS A 468 -19.08 -20.21 55.71
CA LYS A 468 -19.99 -21.29 55.38
C LYS A 468 -21.35 -20.69 54.95
N ALA A 469 -21.67 -20.72 53.66
CA ALA A 469 -23.06 -20.61 53.24
C ALA A 469 -23.69 -22.01 53.20
N LYS A 470 -24.69 -22.21 54.07
CA LYS A 470 -25.62 -23.31 54.04
C LYS A 470 -26.62 -23.12 52.92
N SER A 471 -27.06 -24.23 52.37
CA SER A 471 -28.26 -24.49 51.55
C SER A 471 -27.93 -24.73 50.09
N ASP A 472 -28.43 -25.68 49.39
CA ASP A 472 -29.80 -26.17 49.30
C ASP A 472 -29.82 -27.65 48.86
N LYS A 473 -30.05 -28.52 49.87
CA LYS A 473 -30.49 -29.89 49.64
C LYS A 473 -32.02 -29.96 49.60
N VAL A 474 -32.66 -29.28 48.70
CA VAL A 474 -34.15 -29.42 48.53
C VAL A 474 -34.54 -29.18 47.07
N LYS A 475 -34.03 -29.94 46.12
CA LYS A 475 -34.64 -30.03 44.76
C LYS A 475 -34.21 -31.24 43.93
N LYS A 476 -33.83 -32.34 44.58
CA LYS A 476 -33.61 -33.63 43.88
C LYS A 476 -34.48 -34.75 44.41
N LYS A 477 -35.76 -34.49 44.69
CA LYS A 477 -36.72 -35.54 45.14
C LYS A 477 -38.11 -35.40 44.54
N LYS A 478 -38.25 -34.91 43.31
CA LYS A 478 -39.55 -34.87 42.59
C LYS A 478 -39.46 -35.09 41.10
N LEU A 479 -38.67 -36.07 40.65
CA LEU A 479 -38.74 -36.55 39.26
C LEU A 479 -38.34 -38.02 39.17
N ARG A 480 -38.92 -38.81 40.06
CA ARG A 480 -38.99 -40.27 39.93
C ARG A 480 -40.33 -40.73 40.53
N LYS A 481 -41.39 -40.42 39.80
CA LYS A 481 -42.70 -41.13 39.80
C LYS A 481 -43.58 -40.48 38.76
N ARG A 482 -43.50 -41.03 37.60
CA ARG A 482 -44.53 -41.23 36.57
C ARG A 482 -43.86 -41.64 35.29
N SER A 483 -44.06 -42.86 35.10
CA SER A 483 -44.02 -43.88 34.04
C SER A 483 -42.74 -43.99 33.27
#